data_104cc594db937e618cd3778c54f8d62a
#
_entry.id   104cc594db937e618cd3778c54f8d62a
#
_cell.length_a   1.000
_cell.length_b   1.000
_cell.length_c   1.000
_cell.angle_alpha   90.00
_cell.angle_beta   90.00
_cell.angle_gamma   90.00
#
_symmetry.space_group_name_H-M   'P 1'
#
loop_
_entity.id
_entity.type
_entity.pdbx_description
1 polymer ?
#
loop_
_entity_poly.entity_id
_entity_poly.type
_entity_poly.pdbx_seq_one_letter_code
_entity_poly.pdbx_strand_id
1 'polypeptide(L)'
;MSLPLALGLTSIAQVTSPSAGVPIPYLRVDQNLSIYWGQRLDALLKTKRKRIGLVWSSGYRPDQVDTWERNKERNIDLKLFKALSELPVDVVSLQIGEIPRKEWESLPKEDQFLMLDLSQEIKDFSDTAAIAQHLDLIISVDTSTAHLCSGLGLNTWILIKANACWRWFLDTDTSPWYPSAKVFRQKNQGDWQGVTQRVIHLLGEELNQY
;
A
#
# COMPACT_ATOMS: atom_id res chain seq x y z
N MET A 1 -23.27 7.38 -7.71
CA MET A 1 -23.16 7.17 -9.17
C MET A 1 -21.74 6.77 -9.46
N SER A 2 -21.50 5.71 -10.26
CA SER A 2 -20.13 5.31 -10.56
C SER A 2 -19.62 6.14 -11.76
N LEU A 3 -18.39 6.61 -11.69
CA LEU A 3 -17.76 7.41 -12.74
C LEU A 3 -17.74 6.70 -14.11
N PRO A 4 -17.43 5.38 -14.20
CA PRO A 4 -17.50 4.65 -15.45
C PRO A 4 -18.87 4.73 -16.14
N LEU A 5 -19.95 4.57 -15.37
CA LEU A 5 -21.31 4.68 -15.91
C LEU A 5 -21.59 6.09 -16.42
N ALA A 6 -21.16 7.11 -15.68
CA ALA A 6 -21.34 8.52 -16.10
C ALA A 6 -20.57 8.85 -17.39
N LEU A 7 -19.46 8.15 -17.66
CA LEU A 7 -18.65 8.28 -18.86
C LEU A 7 -19.08 7.32 -20.00
N GLY A 8 -20.19 6.59 -19.82
CA GLY A 8 -20.67 5.62 -20.81
C GLY A 8 -19.77 4.38 -20.98
N LEU A 9 -18.90 4.10 -20.01
CA LEU A 9 -18.00 2.94 -20.04
C LEU A 9 -18.77 1.72 -19.52
N THR A 10 -19.02 0.77 -20.42
CA THR A 10 -19.84 -0.42 -20.15
C THR A 10 -19.02 -1.71 -20.11
N SER A 11 -17.72 -1.65 -20.41
CA SER A 11 -16.82 -2.81 -20.35
C SER A 11 -15.44 -2.42 -19.83
N ILE A 12 -14.74 -3.40 -19.25
CA ILE A 12 -13.35 -3.24 -18.80
C ILE A 12 -12.43 -2.90 -19.96
N ALA A 13 -12.63 -3.52 -21.12
CA ALA A 13 -11.83 -3.27 -22.31
C ALA A 13 -11.87 -1.79 -22.74
N GLN A 14 -12.97 -1.08 -22.54
CA GLN A 14 -13.05 0.35 -22.81
C GLN A 14 -12.21 1.19 -21.86
N VAL A 15 -12.00 0.72 -20.62
CA VAL A 15 -11.18 1.41 -19.61
C VAL A 15 -9.70 1.17 -19.82
N THR A 16 -9.34 -0.05 -20.21
CA THR A 16 -7.94 -0.49 -20.36
C THR A 16 -7.39 -0.33 -21.78
N SER A 17 -8.23 0.05 -22.72
CA SER A 17 -7.79 0.30 -24.11
C SER A 17 -6.88 1.53 -24.15
N PRO A 18 -5.71 1.44 -24.81
CA PRO A 18 -4.82 2.59 -25.02
C PRO A 18 -5.50 3.77 -25.73
N SER A 19 -6.56 3.50 -26.51
CA SER A 19 -7.31 4.53 -27.26
C SER A 19 -8.44 5.18 -26.46
N ALA A 20 -8.85 4.62 -25.34
CA ALA A 20 -9.99 5.09 -24.53
C ALA A 20 -9.63 5.30 -23.04
N GLY A 21 -8.53 4.70 -22.58
CA GLY A 21 -8.11 4.73 -21.18
C GLY A 21 -7.27 5.95 -20.82
N VAL A 22 -7.34 6.34 -19.57
CA VAL A 22 -6.37 7.25 -18.99
C VAL A 22 -5.05 6.47 -18.88
N PRO A 23 -3.95 6.93 -19.50
CA PRO A 23 -2.68 6.22 -19.42
C PRO A 23 -2.19 6.19 -17.97
N ILE A 24 -1.68 5.04 -17.54
CA ILE A 24 -0.99 4.93 -16.24
C ILE A 24 0.51 5.09 -16.51
N PRO A 25 1.19 5.94 -15.72
CA PRO A 25 0.69 6.75 -14.60
C PRO A 25 -0.17 7.94 -15.03
N TYR A 26 -1.30 8.15 -14.36
CA TYR A 26 -2.13 9.34 -14.55
C TYR A 26 -1.92 10.40 -13.44
N LEU A 27 -1.20 10.05 -12.39
CA LEU A 27 -0.71 10.97 -11.37
C LEU A 27 0.77 11.28 -11.62
N ARG A 28 1.18 12.44 -11.15
CA ARG A 28 2.58 12.89 -11.21
C ARG A 28 2.96 13.50 -9.88
N VAL A 29 4.24 13.38 -9.55
CA VAL A 29 4.84 13.96 -8.34
C VAL A 29 5.59 15.24 -8.73
N ASP A 30 5.56 16.24 -7.87
CA ASP A 30 6.42 17.40 -7.99
C ASP A 30 7.90 16.97 -7.92
N GLN A 31 8.69 17.41 -8.89
CA GLN A 31 10.06 16.96 -9.04
C GLN A 31 10.97 17.44 -7.88
N ASN A 32 10.76 18.67 -7.39
CA ASN A 32 11.56 19.21 -6.29
C ASN A 32 11.26 18.46 -4.99
N LEU A 33 9.96 18.15 -4.77
CA LEU A 33 9.54 17.38 -3.61
C LEU A 33 10.09 15.94 -3.67
N SER A 34 10.09 15.32 -4.85
CA SER A 34 10.68 13.99 -5.06
C SER A 34 12.18 13.99 -4.75
N ILE A 35 12.93 14.99 -5.25
CA ILE A 35 14.37 15.13 -4.96
C ILE A 35 14.60 15.28 -3.45
N TYR A 36 13.84 16.15 -2.79
CA TYR A 36 13.93 16.35 -1.34
C TYR A 36 13.75 15.03 -0.56
N TRP A 37 12.68 14.30 -0.85
CA TRP A 37 12.39 13.04 -0.15
C TRP A 37 13.39 11.93 -0.50
N GLY A 38 13.88 11.88 -1.74
CA GLY A 38 14.93 10.94 -2.13
C GLY A 38 16.21 11.15 -1.32
N GLN A 39 16.68 12.40 -1.22
CA GLN A 39 17.86 12.75 -0.40
C GLN A 39 17.62 12.46 1.09
N ARG A 40 16.40 12.72 1.58
CA ARG A 40 16.03 12.45 2.97
C ARG A 40 16.08 10.95 3.28
N LEU A 41 15.52 10.11 2.41
CA LEU A 41 15.56 8.66 2.54
C LEU A 41 17.00 8.13 2.48
N ASP A 42 17.82 8.60 1.55
CA ASP A 42 19.23 8.20 1.42
C ASP A 42 20.05 8.56 2.65
N ALA A 43 19.75 9.69 3.29
CA ALA A 43 20.38 10.09 4.53
C ALA A 43 20.02 9.21 5.73
N LEU A 44 18.79 8.68 5.75
CA LEU A 44 18.25 7.86 6.84
C LEU A 44 18.54 6.36 6.65
N LEU A 45 18.40 5.87 5.42
CA LEU A 45 18.59 4.48 5.05
C LEU A 45 19.97 4.30 4.39
N LYS A 46 20.99 4.06 5.20
CA LYS A 46 22.38 3.93 4.74
C LYS A 46 22.70 2.54 4.17
N THR A 47 21.70 1.80 3.76
CA THR A 47 21.84 0.47 3.17
C THR A 47 21.59 0.49 1.67
N LYS A 48 21.93 -0.60 0.98
CA LYS A 48 21.56 -0.83 -0.43
C LYS A 48 20.43 -1.85 -0.55
N ARG A 49 19.68 -2.07 0.53
CA ARG A 49 18.57 -3.00 0.54
C ARG A 49 17.39 -2.43 -0.25
N LYS A 50 16.50 -3.32 -0.70
CA LYS A 50 15.21 -2.93 -1.26
C LYS A 50 14.39 -2.17 -0.23
N ARG A 51 13.76 -1.07 -0.64
CA ARG A 51 12.93 -0.21 0.21
C ARG A 51 11.48 -0.58 0.03
N ILE A 52 10.83 -0.98 1.11
CA ILE A 52 9.45 -1.45 1.11
C ILE A 52 8.59 -0.44 1.88
N GLY A 53 7.62 0.18 1.19
CA GLY A 53 6.61 1.01 1.85
C GLY A 53 5.53 0.16 2.49
N LEU A 54 5.15 0.44 3.73
CA LEU A 54 4.14 -0.33 4.45
C LEU A 54 2.98 0.54 4.91
N VAL A 55 1.74 0.08 4.62
CA VAL A 55 0.48 0.64 5.13
C VAL A 55 -0.41 -0.52 5.59
N TRP A 56 -0.63 -0.63 6.90
CA TRP A 56 -1.35 -1.77 7.51
C TRP A 56 -2.73 -1.42 8.00
N SER A 57 -3.08 -0.12 8.07
CA SER A 57 -4.32 0.34 8.64
C SER A 57 -5.00 1.38 7.75
N SER A 58 -6.32 1.30 7.67
CA SER A 58 -7.16 2.34 7.06
C SER A 58 -7.34 3.49 8.04
N GLY A 59 -7.46 4.72 7.50
CA GLY A 59 -7.57 5.93 8.33
C GLY A 59 -8.73 5.88 9.32
N TYR A 60 -8.47 6.33 10.53
CA TYR A 60 -9.48 6.53 11.56
C TYR A 60 -10.26 7.83 11.32
N ARG A 61 -11.58 7.74 11.36
CA ARG A 61 -12.48 8.90 11.26
C ARG A 61 -13.43 8.89 12.46
N PRO A 62 -13.11 9.61 13.54
CA PRO A 62 -13.88 9.60 14.78
C PRO A 62 -15.31 10.12 14.62
N ASP A 63 -15.53 10.96 13.61
CA ASP A 63 -16.83 11.55 13.23
C ASP A 63 -17.75 10.60 12.45
N GLN A 64 -17.26 9.42 12.06
CA GLN A 64 -17.97 8.44 11.24
C GLN A 64 -17.92 7.05 11.88
N VAL A 65 -18.61 6.88 13.00
CA VAL A 65 -18.59 5.65 13.81
C VAL A 65 -18.99 4.42 13.01
N ASP A 66 -20.02 4.51 12.16
CA ASP A 66 -20.50 3.39 11.33
C ASP A 66 -19.48 2.96 10.26
N THR A 67 -18.63 3.88 9.79
CA THR A 67 -17.57 3.56 8.83
C THR A 67 -16.33 3.00 9.53
N TRP A 68 -16.14 3.30 10.80
CA TRP A 68 -15.04 2.79 11.63
C TRP A 68 -15.06 1.27 11.76
N GLU A 69 -16.20 0.69 12.10
CA GLU A 69 -16.38 -0.76 12.22
C GLU A 69 -16.01 -1.47 10.89
N ARG A 70 -16.51 -0.93 9.76
CA ARG A 70 -16.19 -1.46 8.42
C ARG A 70 -14.74 -1.28 8.04
N ASN A 71 -14.11 -0.20 8.48
CA ASN A 71 -12.70 0.08 8.22
C ASN A 71 -11.80 -0.83 9.04
N LYS A 72 -12.21 -1.17 10.26
CA LYS A 72 -11.49 -2.08 11.14
C LYS A 72 -11.24 -3.46 10.51
N GLU A 73 -12.18 -3.95 9.70
CA GLU A 73 -12.00 -5.21 8.96
C GLU A 73 -10.88 -5.17 7.91
N ARG A 74 -10.43 -3.99 7.50
CA ARG A 74 -9.32 -3.80 6.56
C ARG A 74 -7.97 -3.69 7.24
N ASN A 75 -7.95 -3.44 8.54
CA ASN A 75 -6.72 -3.27 9.28
C ASN A 75 -6.07 -4.63 9.54
N ILE A 76 -4.78 -4.67 9.44
CA ILE A 76 -3.94 -5.83 9.70
C ILE A 76 -3.15 -5.53 10.97
N ASP A 77 -3.15 -6.44 11.92
CA ASP A 77 -2.29 -6.35 13.11
C ASP A 77 -0.83 -6.26 12.67
N LEU A 78 -0.16 -5.18 13.05
CA LEU A 78 1.20 -4.88 12.60
C LEU A 78 2.20 -5.99 12.95
N LYS A 79 1.98 -6.74 14.02
CA LYS A 79 2.82 -7.90 14.39
C LYS A 79 2.89 -8.97 13.29
N LEU A 80 1.87 -9.10 12.42
CA LEU A 80 1.88 -10.06 11.31
C LEU A 80 2.93 -9.74 10.24
N PHE A 81 3.47 -8.52 10.24
CA PHE A 81 4.57 -8.10 9.37
C PHE A 81 5.96 -8.29 9.97
N LYS A 82 6.06 -8.79 11.20
CA LYS A 82 7.34 -9.03 11.88
C LYS A 82 8.35 -9.80 11.03
N ALA A 83 7.89 -10.80 10.28
CA ALA A 83 8.76 -11.61 9.42
C ALA A 83 9.42 -10.82 8.27
N LEU A 84 9.03 -9.56 8.01
CA LEU A 84 9.80 -8.66 7.13
C LEU A 84 11.22 -8.40 7.68
N SER A 85 11.42 -8.49 8.99
CA SER A 85 12.75 -8.34 9.60
C SER A 85 13.75 -9.47 9.24
N GLU A 86 13.24 -10.59 8.76
CA GLU A 86 14.06 -11.74 8.32
C GLU A 86 14.55 -11.56 6.87
N LEU A 87 13.99 -10.60 6.14
CA LEU A 87 14.34 -10.31 4.75
C LEU A 87 15.35 -9.15 4.68
N PRO A 88 16.23 -9.13 3.66
CA PRO A 88 17.20 -8.07 3.46
C PRO A 88 16.55 -6.79 2.85
N VAL A 89 15.57 -6.24 3.55
CA VAL A 89 14.80 -5.05 3.13
C VAL A 89 14.90 -3.93 4.17
N ASP A 90 14.65 -2.71 3.73
CA ASP A 90 14.41 -1.55 4.58
C ASP A 90 12.90 -1.22 4.53
N VAL A 91 12.24 -1.27 5.67
CA VAL A 91 10.80 -0.99 5.76
C VAL A 91 10.60 0.49 6.09
N VAL A 92 9.77 1.16 5.31
CA VAL A 92 9.39 2.57 5.48
C VAL A 92 7.88 2.65 5.73
N SER A 93 7.48 3.23 6.84
CA SER A 93 6.07 3.49 7.13
C SER A 93 5.55 4.61 6.24
N LEU A 94 4.54 4.31 5.44
CA LEU A 94 3.68 5.29 4.77
C LEU A 94 2.36 5.49 5.52
N GLN A 95 2.26 4.91 6.70
CA GLN A 95 1.08 5.00 7.54
C GLN A 95 1.02 6.37 8.21
N ILE A 96 -0.12 7.05 8.10
CA ILE A 96 -0.38 8.35 8.73
C ILE A 96 -1.44 8.17 9.81
N GLY A 97 -1.32 8.94 10.89
CA GLY A 97 -2.28 9.00 11.98
C GLY A 97 -1.73 8.52 13.31
N GLU A 98 -2.33 9.04 14.37
CA GLU A 98 -1.89 8.81 15.75
C GLU A 98 -2.14 7.36 16.21
N ILE A 99 -3.27 6.76 15.81
CA ILE A 99 -3.65 5.42 16.25
C ILE A 99 -2.69 4.35 15.73
N PRO A 100 -2.40 4.25 14.42
CA PRO A 100 -1.41 3.31 13.92
C PRO A 100 -0.01 3.53 14.49
N ARG A 101 0.36 4.78 14.73
CA ARG A 101 1.62 5.10 15.37
C ARG A 101 1.71 4.57 16.79
N LYS A 102 0.66 4.78 17.60
CA LYS A 102 0.58 4.22 18.95
C LYS A 102 0.58 2.69 18.94
N GLU A 103 -0.05 2.06 17.95
CA GLU A 103 0.02 0.61 17.74
C GLU A 103 1.47 0.16 17.60
N TRP A 104 2.25 0.79 16.71
CA TRP A 104 3.65 0.47 16.52
C TRP A 104 4.51 0.73 17.76
N GLU A 105 4.35 1.88 18.43
CA GLU A 105 5.06 2.25 19.66
C GLU A 105 4.76 1.29 20.83
N SER A 106 3.55 0.70 20.85
CA SER A 106 3.08 -0.20 21.91
C SER A 106 3.36 -1.69 21.64
N LEU A 107 3.91 -2.05 20.47
CA LEU A 107 4.27 -3.43 20.21
C LEU A 107 5.27 -3.96 21.25
N PRO A 108 5.06 -5.19 21.77
CA PRO A 108 6.05 -5.87 22.58
C PRO A 108 7.42 -5.91 21.87
N LYS A 109 8.51 -5.83 22.63
CA LYS A 109 9.87 -5.82 22.04
C LYS A 109 10.15 -7.01 21.13
N GLU A 110 9.61 -8.16 21.46
CA GLU A 110 9.70 -9.39 20.66
C GLU A 110 8.98 -9.30 19.32
N ASP A 111 8.00 -8.41 19.19
CA ASP A 111 7.21 -8.21 17.96
C ASP A 111 7.63 -6.96 17.18
N GLN A 112 8.50 -6.13 17.76
CA GLN A 112 9.05 -4.98 17.06
C GLN A 112 10.01 -5.42 15.96
N PHE A 113 9.96 -4.70 14.84
CA PHE A 113 10.91 -4.84 13.74
C PHE A 113 11.38 -3.46 13.28
N LEU A 114 12.55 -3.41 12.64
CA LEU A 114 13.11 -2.14 12.20
C LEU A 114 12.26 -1.54 11.07
N MET A 115 11.65 -0.39 11.35
CA MET A 115 10.85 0.36 10.39
C MET A 115 11.15 1.85 10.55
N LEU A 116 11.42 2.52 9.42
CA LEU A 116 11.56 3.97 9.39
C LEU A 116 10.17 4.61 9.43
N ASP A 117 9.84 5.29 10.50
CA ASP A 117 8.60 6.06 10.63
C ASP A 117 8.82 7.52 10.22
N LEU A 118 8.13 7.93 9.16
CA LEU A 118 8.11 9.31 8.64
C LEU A 118 6.76 10.00 8.89
N SER A 119 5.85 9.39 9.65
CA SER A 119 4.46 9.86 9.82
C SER A 119 4.34 11.29 10.31
N GLN A 120 5.33 11.80 11.04
CA GLN A 120 5.36 13.19 11.54
C GLN A 120 5.91 14.20 10.53
N GLU A 121 6.65 13.75 9.54
CA GLU A 121 7.21 14.58 8.48
C GLU A 121 6.26 14.70 7.29
N ILE A 122 5.40 13.70 7.07
CA ILE A 122 4.41 13.65 5.98
C ILE A 122 3.24 14.59 6.30
N LYS A 123 3.01 15.59 5.47
CA LYS A 123 1.95 16.60 5.64
C LYS A 123 0.70 16.25 4.87
N ASP A 124 0.87 15.71 3.65
CA ASP A 124 -0.22 15.40 2.74
C ASP A 124 0.13 14.26 1.76
N PHE A 125 -0.76 14.01 0.82
CA PHE A 125 -0.56 13.00 -0.22
C PHE A 125 0.56 13.33 -1.21
N SER A 126 0.99 14.59 -1.32
CA SER A 126 2.12 14.96 -2.19
C SER A 126 3.42 14.43 -1.60
N ASP A 127 3.60 14.56 -0.28
CA ASP A 127 4.74 13.97 0.44
C ASP A 127 4.73 12.45 0.33
N THR A 128 3.57 11.82 0.58
CA THR A 128 3.39 10.37 0.44
C THR A 128 3.77 9.88 -0.95
N ALA A 129 3.31 10.58 -2.00
CA ALA A 129 3.61 10.27 -3.39
C ALA A 129 5.11 10.40 -3.69
N ALA A 130 5.74 11.46 -3.18
CA ALA A 130 7.15 11.75 -3.37
C ALA A 130 8.04 10.70 -2.69
N ILE A 131 7.71 10.30 -1.47
CA ILE A 131 8.39 9.22 -0.76
C ILE A 131 8.22 7.90 -1.53
N ALA A 132 7.00 7.56 -1.94
CA ALA A 132 6.68 6.30 -2.59
C ALA A 132 7.46 6.08 -3.90
N GLN A 133 7.82 7.15 -4.64
CA GLN A 133 8.65 7.05 -5.84
C GLN A 133 10.07 6.52 -5.59
N HIS A 134 10.56 6.57 -4.36
CA HIS A 134 11.89 6.09 -3.97
C HIS A 134 11.84 4.73 -3.27
N LEU A 135 10.70 4.04 -3.35
CA LEU A 135 10.50 2.70 -2.80
C LEU A 135 10.38 1.68 -3.94
N ASP A 136 10.96 0.50 -3.74
CA ASP A 136 10.95 -0.57 -4.73
C ASP A 136 9.58 -1.28 -4.79
N LEU A 137 8.88 -1.33 -3.67
CA LEU A 137 7.57 -1.95 -3.53
C LEU A 137 6.76 -1.23 -2.45
N ILE A 138 5.46 -1.10 -2.67
CA ILE A 138 4.51 -0.64 -1.66
C ILE A 138 3.59 -1.82 -1.29
N ILE A 139 3.52 -2.16 -0.01
CA ILE A 139 2.58 -3.14 0.55
C ILE A 139 1.54 -2.36 1.34
N SER A 140 0.30 -2.40 0.91
CA SER A 140 -0.77 -1.58 1.51
C SER A 140 -2.09 -2.34 1.60
N VAL A 141 -2.81 -2.18 2.70
CA VAL A 141 -4.22 -2.51 2.72
C VAL A 141 -5.02 -1.59 1.79
N ASP A 142 -6.27 -1.94 1.47
CA ASP A 142 -7.16 -1.16 0.58
C ASP A 142 -7.43 0.25 1.15
N THR A 143 -6.57 1.21 0.79
CA THR A 143 -6.56 2.59 1.28
C THR A 143 -6.32 3.60 0.16
N SER A 144 -6.48 4.89 0.47
CA SER A 144 -6.13 5.98 -0.45
C SER A 144 -4.67 5.92 -0.88
N THR A 145 -3.75 5.49 -0.01
CA THR A 145 -2.32 5.33 -0.35
C THR A 145 -2.12 4.23 -1.40
N ALA A 146 -2.84 3.10 -1.31
CA ALA A 146 -2.79 2.06 -2.34
C ALA A 146 -3.22 2.60 -3.71
N HIS A 147 -4.31 3.36 -3.75
CA HIS A 147 -4.79 3.99 -4.98
C HIS A 147 -3.84 5.06 -5.52
N LEU A 148 -3.25 5.88 -4.64
CA LEU A 148 -2.25 6.89 -4.99
C LEU A 148 -1.03 6.24 -5.67
N CYS A 149 -0.42 5.26 -5.00
CA CYS A 149 0.78 4.58 -5.48
C CYS A 149 0.52 3.83 -6.79
N SER A 150 -0.61 3.13 -6.89
CA SER A 150 -1.01 2.46 -8.12
C SER A 150 -1.32 3.43 -9.26
N GLY A 151 -1.92 4.60 -8.97
CA GLY A 151 -2.17 5.67 -9.95
C GLY A 151 -0.89 6.35 -10.44
N LEU A 152 0.18 6.32 -9.65
CA LEU A 152 1.54 6.71 -10.03
C LEU A 152 2.26 5.63 -10.85
N GLY A 153 1.66 4.45 -11.05
CA GLY A 153 2.27 3.33 -11.74
C GLY A 153 3.33 2.58 -10.95
N LEU A 154 3.40 2.80 -9.64
CA LEU A 154 4.38 2.15 -8.76
C LEU A 154 4.00 0.70 -8.49
N ASN A 155 5.01 -0.16 -8.28
CA ASN A 155 4.80 -1.55 -7.88
C ASN A 155 4.09 -1.58 -6.52
N THR A 156 2.83 -2.03 -6.51
CA THR A 156 1.97 -1.95 -5.33
C THR A 156 1.28 -3.29 -5.08
N TRP A 157 1.52 -3.89 -3.92
CA TRP A 157 0.84 -5.08 -3.46
C TRP A 157 -0.28 -4.69 -2.52
N ILE A 158 -1.52 -5.00 -2.93
CA ILE A 158 -2.72 -4.53 -2.24
C ILE A 158 -3.37 -5.69 -1.50
N LEU A 159 -3.42 -5.58 -0.18
CA LEU A 159 -3.98 -6.59 0.70
C LEU A 159 -5.45 -6.28 0.95
N ILE A 160 -6.34 -7.20 0.56
CA ILE A 160 -7.77 -6.98 0.61
C ILE A 160 -8.51 -8.08 1.38
N LYS A 161 -9.61 -7.69 2.01
CA LYS A 161 -10.51 -8.65 2.67
C LYS A 161 -11.22 -9.55 1.66
N ALA A 162 -11.79 -10.67 2.12
CA ALA A 162 -12.54 -11.61 1.27
C ALA A 162 -13.65 -10.89 0.49
N ASN A 163 -14.48 -10.11 1.20
CA ASN A 163 -15.54 -9.28 0.63
C ASN A 163 -15.06 -7.86 0.36
N ALA A 164 -14.07 -7.70 -0.52
CA ALA A 164 -13.57 -6.40 -0.94
C ALA A 164 -14.55 -5.68 -1.87
N CYS A 165 -14.33 -4.39 -2.10
CA CYS A 165 -15.18 -3.62 -2.98
C CYS A 165 -15.04 -4.10 -4.44
N TRP A 166 -16.05 -3.81 -5.26
CA TRP A 166 -16.18 -4.23 -6.66
C TRP A 166 -14.95 -3.90 -7.53
N ARG A 167 -14.16 -2.88 -7.15
CA ARG A 167 -12.95 -2.46 -7.89
C ARG A 167 -11.92 -3.55 -8.02
N TRP A 168 -11.88 -4.47 -7.04
CA TRP A 168 -10.87 -5.52 -6.97
C TRP A 168 -11.34 -6.84 -7.59
N PHE A 169 -12.55 -6.89 -8.16
CA PHE A 169 -13.16 -8.10 -8.74
C PHE A 169 -13.16 -9.30 -7.75
N LEU A 170 -13.50 -10.49 -8.20
CA LEU A 170 -13.56 -11.66 -7.30
C LEU A 170 -12.41 -12.65 -7.56
N ASP A 171 -12.17 -12.98 -8.81
CA ASP A 171 -11.35 -14.12 -9.20
C ASP A 171 -10.06 -13.67 -9.93
N THR A 172 -9.42 -12.61 -9.45
CA THR A 172 -8.17 -12.09 -10.03
C THR A 172 -7.24 -11.55 -8.95
N ASP A 173 -5.95 -11.68 -9.19
CA ASP A 173 -4.86 -11.06 -8.43
C ASP A 173 -4.29 -9.82 -9.11
N THR A 174 -4.88 -9.41 -10.23
CA THR A 174 -4.51 -8.22 -10.99
C THR A 174 -5.64 -7.19 -10.98
N SER A 175 -5.34 -5.96 -11.35
CA SER A 175 -6.33 -4.89 -11.47
C SER A 175 -6.29 -4.28 -12.86
N PRO A 176 -7.43 -4.20 -13.58
CA PRO A 176 -7.48 -3.49 -14.85
C PRO A 176 -7.33 -1.97 -14.69
N TRP A 177 -7.56 -1.45 -13.48
CA TRP A 177 -7.39 -0.04 -13.15
C TRP A 177 -5.92 0.34 -12.92
N TYR A 178 -5.12 -0.63 -12.46
CA TYR A 178 -3.74 -0.45 -12.03
C TYR A 178 -2.88 -1.64 -12.49
N PRO A 179 -2.32 -1.61 -13.71
CA PRO A 179 -1.52 -2.73 -14.24
C PRO A 179 -0.29 -3.08 -13.42
N SER A 180 0.23 -2.10 -12.63
CA SER A 180 1.37 -2.31 -11.73
C SER A 180 0.98 -2.86 -10.36
N ALA A 181 -0.32 -3.04 -10.10
CA ALA A 181 -0.79 -3.55 -8.81
C ALA A 181 -1.00 -5.07 -8.83
N LYS A 182 -0.60 -5.71 -7.73
CA LYS A 182 -0.91 -7.11 -7.44
C LYS A 182 -1.82 -7.19 -6.22
N VAL A 183 -2.87 -8.01 -6.29
CA VAL A 183 -3.91 -8.09 -5.28
C VAL A 183 -3.79 -9.38 -4.48
N PHE A 184 -3.71 -9.24 -3.15
CA PHE A 184 -3.67 -10.36 -2.21
C PHE A 184 -4.97 -10.41 -1.40
N ARG A 185 -5.89 -11.25 -1.83
CA ARG A 185 -7.20 -11.42 -1.19
C ARG A 185 -7.15 -12.43 -0.06
N GLN A 186 -7.86 -12.16 1.04
CA GLN A 186 -8.17 -13.18 2.05
C GLN A 186 -8.93 -14.35 1.43
N LYS A 187 -8.51 -15.58 1.72
CA LYS A 187 -9.26 -16.79 1.34
C LYS A 187 -10.51 -16.95 2.18
N ASN A 188 -10.41 -16.71 3.47
CA ASN A 188 -11.50 -16.69 4.44
C ASN A 188 -11.57 -15.34 5.12
N GLN A 189 -12.77 -14.87 5.47
CA GLN A 189 -12.93 -13.59 6.14
C GLN A 189 -12.14 -13.56 7.46
N GLY A 190 -11.35 -12.50 7.65
CA GLY A 190 -10.51 -12.32 8.84
C GLY A 190 -9.13 -13.00 8.77
N ASP A 191 -8.85 -13.82 7.75
CA ASP A 191 -7.55 -14.50 7.58
C ASP A 191 -6.47 -13.56 7.06
N TRP A 192 -6.07 -12.60 7.87
CA TRP A 192 -4.95 -11.72 7.57
C TRP A 192 -3.60 -12.42 7.69
N GLN A 193 -3.49 -13.42 8.57
CA GLN A 193 -2.27 -14.21 8.72
C GLN A 193 -1.91 -14.94 7.42
N GLY A 194 -2.87 -15.60 6.79
CA GLY A 194 -2.62 -16.27 5.51
C GLY A 194 -2.30 -15.31 4.38
N VAL A 195 -2.83 -14.07 4.41
CA VAL A 195 -2.47 -13.02 3.44
C VAL A 195 -1.04 -12.56 3.64
N THR A 196 -0.67 -12.17 4.86
CA THR A 196 0.68 -11.65 5.16
C THR A 196 1.76 -12.70 4.93
N GLN A 197 1.52 -13.96 5.27
CA GLN A 197 2.44 -15.07 4.98
C GLN A 197 2.71 -15.21 3.48
N ARG A 198 1.68 -15.17 2.62
CA ARG A 198 1.86 -15.24 1.17
C ARG A 198 2.63 -14.04 0.61
N VAL A 199 2.35 -12.85 1.13
CA VAL A 199 3.06 -11.61 0.76
C VAL A 199 4.54 -11.71 1.10
N ILE A 200 4.87 -12.08 2.33
CA ILE A 200 6.26 -12.16 2.80
C ILE A 200 7.02 -13.29 2.08
N HIS A 201 6.37 -14.43 1.85
CA HIS A 201 6.96 -15.54 1.10
C HIS A 201 7.32 -15.12 -0.32
N LEU A 202 6.36 -14.52 -1.05
CA LEU A 202 6.62 -14.05 -2.41
C LEU A 202 7.70 -12.97 -2.47
N LEU A 203 7.71 -12.04 -1.50
CA LEU A 203 8.77 -11.03 -1.42
C LEU A 203 10.14 -11.69 -1.24
N GLY A 204 10.23 -12.71 -0.37
CA GLY A 204 11.45 -13.48 -0.19
C GLY A 204 11.92 -14.19 -1.47
N GLU A 205 10.99 -14.77 -2.24
CA GLU A 205 11.30 -15.37 -3.54
C GLU A 205 11.82 -14.32 -4.55
N GLU A 206 11.18 -13.16 -4.65
CA GLU A 206 11.62 -12.08 -5.56
C GLU A 206 13.00 -11.53 -5.16
N LEU A 207 13.32 -11.45 -3.87
CA LEU A 207 14.63 -10.98 -3.40
C LEU A 207 15.76 -11.97 -3.69
N ASN A 208 15.46 -13.28 -3.76
CA ASN A 208 16.45 -14.34 -4.03
C ASN A 208 16.75 -14.52 -5.54
N GLN A 209 16.00 -13.86 -6.44
CA GLN A 209 16.18 -13.94 -7.88
C GLN A 209 17.20 -12.92 -8.41
N TYR A 210 17.72 -12.06 -7.56
CA TYR A 210 18.71 -11.00 -7.85
C TYR A 210 19.97 -11.18 -7.00
#